data_cb461f3f3f944cd211e88337a820331d
#
_entry.id   cb461f3f3f944cd211e88337a820331d
#
_cell.length_a   1.000
_cell.length_b   1.000
_cell.length_c   1.000
_cell.angle_alpha   90.00
_cell.angle_beta   90.00
_cell.angle_gamma   90.00
#
_symmetry.space_group_name_H-M   'P 1'
#
loop_
_entity.id
_entity.type
_entity.pdbx_description
1 polymer ?
#
loop_
_entity_poly.entity_id
_entity_poly.type
_entity_poly.pdbx_seq_one_letter_code
_entity_poly.pdbx_strand_id
1 'polypeptide(L)'
;PSASINYSKSENKDFSSTIDEVNQETVKATVTWPIIKGGENISSIKKSSLKKQRFLLLSEDAENRVVTETTNVWSKYQSSESVLIATEAQLKAAEIANEGITLEYDSGNTRTTLEVIQSRSLLLDARIAFAKAQRDFMISKFELAFQIGTLSLSSIKSL
;
A
#
# COMPACT_ATOMS: atom_id res chain seq x y z
N PRO A 1 -14.07 36.37 13.47
CA PRO A 1 -15.14 37.07 14.21
C PRO A 1 -15.72 36.13 15.27
N SER A 2 -15.95 36.62 16.46
CA SER A 2 -16.66 35.93 17.53
C SER A 2 -17.81 36.82 18.03
N ALA A 3 -18.94 36.21 18.37
CA ALA A 3 -20.08 36.86 18.98
C ALA A 3 -20.43 36.10 20.27
N SER A 4 -20.66 36.83 21.33
CA SER A 4 -21.12 36.30 22.61
C SER A 4 -22.24 37.13 23.18
N ILE A 5 -23.23 36.50 23.78
CA ILE A 5 -24.31 37.11 24.52
C ILE A 5 -24.25 36.58 25.95
N ASN A 6 -24.05 37.48 26.89
CA ASN A 6 -24.04 37.15 28.31
C ASN A 6 -25.24 37.86 28.99
N TYR A 7 -26.02 37.12 29.72
CA TYR A 7 -27.05 37.60 30.61
C TYR A 7 -26.60 37.42 32.07
N SER A 8 -26.63 38.46 32.86
CA SER A 8 -26.37 38.37 34.29
C SER A 8 -27.46 39.08 35.06
N LYS A 9 -27.97 38.41 36.08
CA LYS A 9 -28.91 38.95 37.06
C LYS A 9 -28.21 38.95 38.42
N SER A 10 -28.20 40.08 39.08
CA SER A 10 -27.67 40.25 40.44
C SER A 10 -28.73 40.85 41.32
N GLU A 11 -29.01 40.21 42.44
CA GLU A 11 -29.90 40.67 43.48
C GLU A 11 -29.06 40.91 44.73
N ASN A 12 -29.00 42.16 45.18
CA ASN A 12 -28.35 42.55 46.43
C ASN A 12 -29.42 42.99 47.41
N LYS A 13 -29.51 42.31 48.55
CA LYS A 13 -30.33 42.72 49.70
C LYS A 13 -29.47 43.48 50.71
N ASP A 14 -30.05 44.43 51.42
CA ASP A 14 -29.38 45.33 52.40
C ASP A 14 -28.22 46.14 51.77
N PHE A 15 -28.47 46.75 50.60
CA PHE A 15 -27.47 47.50 49.86
C PHE A 15 -27.07 48.84 50.59
N SER A 16 -27.96 49.49 51.25
CA SER A 16 -27.68 50.60 52.14
C SER A 16 -28.87 50.89 53.09
N SER A 17 -28.65 51.74 54.10
CA SER A 17 -29.70 52.12 55.07
C SER A 17 -30.93 52.85 54.47
N THR A 18 -30.94 53.14 53.19
CA THR A 18 -32.00 53.83 52.45
C THR A 18 -32.56 53.01 51.30
N ILE A 19 -31.81 51.91 50.85
CA ILE A 19 -32.18 51.06 49.73
C ILE A 19 -32.10 49.57 50.18
N ASP A 20 -33.27 48.98 50.36
CA ASP A 20 -33.38 47.57 50.88
C ASP A 20 -33.01 46.51 49.84
N GLU A 21 -33.26 46.76 48.56
CA GLU A 21 -33.03 45.75 47.49
C GLU A 21 -32.63 46.42 46.19
N VAL A 22 -31.56 45.93 45.57
CA VAL A 22 -31.14 46.35 44.22
C VAL A 22 -31.12 45.13 43.32
N ASN A 23 -32.03 45.11 42.37
CA ASN A 23 -32.09 44.11 41.32
C ASN A 23 -31.44 44.65 40.04
N GLN A 24 -30.33 44.07 39.62
CA GLN A 24 -29.65 44.47 38.42
C GLN A 24 -29.68 43.35 37.38
N GLU A 25 -30.31 43.62 36.25
CA GLU A 25 -30.25 42.71 35.09
C GLU A 25 -29.40 43.35 33.99
N THR A 26 -28.41 42.62 33.54
CA THR A 26 -27.48 43.11 32.51
C THR A 26 -27.44 42.09 31.34
N VAL A 27 -27.77 42.55 30.15
CA VAL A 27 -27.59 41.84 28.90
C VAL A 27 -26.42 42.46 28.14
N LYS A 28 -25.36 41.69 27.92
CA LYS A 28 -24.17 42.15 27.20
C LYS A 28 -23.99 41.34 25.94
N ALA A 29 -24.15 41.96 24.77
CA ALA A 29 -23.81 41.40 23.47
C ALA A 29 -22.43 41.93 23.04
N THR A 30 -21.51 41.05 22.76
CA THR A 30 -20.16 41.44 22.33
C THR A 30 -19.85 40.79 20.99
N VAL A 31 -19.52 41.57 19.97
CA VAL A 31 -19.03 41.11 18.68
C VAL A 31 -17.59 41.59 18.54
N THR A 32 -16.68 40.63 18.39
CA THR A 32 -15.25 40.93 18.18
C THR A 32 -14.86 40.55 16.76
N TRP A 33 -14.47 41.52 15.97
CA TRP A 33 -13.97 41.32 14.60
C TRP A 33 -12.56 41.89 14.48
N PRO A 34 -11.53 41.04 14.49
CA PRO A 34 -10.16 41.51 14.31
C PRO A 34 -9.93 41.89 12.84
N ILE A 35 -9.93 43.18 12.54
CA ILE A 35 -9.74 43.68 11.18
C ILE A 35 -8.25 43.74 10.81
N ILE A 36 -7.37 44.07 11.74
CA ILE A 36 -5.92 44.16 11.56
C ILE A 36 -5.23 43.39 12.69
N LYS A 37 -4.51 42.30 12.31
CA LYS A 37 -3.72 41.49 13.23
C LYS A 37 -2.27 41.41 12.75
N GLY A 38 -1.57 42.52 12.54
CA GLY A 38 -0.13 42.56 12.30
C GLY A 38 0.38 41.58 11.23
N GLY A 39 -0.38 41.38 10.12
CA GLY A 39 0.00 40.45 9.04
C GLY A 39 -0.37 38.97 9.26
N GLU A 40 -0.95 38.58 10.41
CA GLU A 40 -1.38 37.24 10.72
C GLU A 40 -2.37 36.69 9.67
N ASN A 41 -3.32 37.50 9.23
CA ASN A 41 -4.31 37.11 8.22
C ASN A 41 -3.66 36.81 6.86
N ILE A 42 -2.70 37.64 6.43
CA ILE A 42 -1.96 37.46 5.17
C ILE A 42 -1.11 36.21 5.25
N SER A 43 -0.40 36.00 6.35
CA SER A 43 0.41 34.79 6.59
C SER A 43 -0.44 33.54 6.62
N SER A 44 -1.63 33.57 7.21
CA SER A 44 -2.57 32.46 7.27
C SER A 44 -3.12 32.09 5.88
N ILE A 45 -3.46 33.12 5.05
CA ILE A 45 -3.87 32.88 3.66
C ILE A 45 -2.74 32.26 2.86
N LYS A 46 -1.51 32.77 2.97
CA LYS A 46 -0.34 32.23 2.28
C LYS A 46 -0.05 30.81 2.74
N LYS A 47 -0.11 30.52 4.03
CA LYS A 47 0.02 29.16 4.59
C LYS A 47 -1.03 28.21 4.02
N SER A 48 -2.28 28.63 3.92
CA SER A 48 -3.36 27.83 3.37
C SER A 48 -3.17 27.55 1.87
N SER A 49 -2.70 28.56 1.11
CA SER A 49 -2.37 28.42 -0.32
C SER A 49 -1.23 27.44 -0.53
N LEU A 50 -0.14 27.55 0.24
CA LEU A 50 0.99 26.61 0.18
C LEU A 50 0.58 25.20 0.60
N LYS A 51 -0.31 25.05 1.57
CA LYS A 51 -0.89 23.77 1.97
C LYS A 51 -1.70 23.14 0.84
N LYS A 52 -2.50 23.94 0.13
CA LYS A 52 -3.21 23.46 -1.08
C LYS A 52 -2.24 22.97 -2.14
N GLN A 53 -1.21 23.75 -2.46
CA GLN A 53 -0.20 23.35 -3.46
C GLN A 53 0.51 22.04 -3.06
N ARG A 54 0.87 21.91 -1.77
CA ARG A 54 1.45 20.65 -1.25
C ARG A 54 0.54 19.46 -1.49
N PHE A 55 -0.76 19.58 -1.24
CA PHE A 55 -1.69 18.47 -1.46
C PHE A 55 -1.88 18.13 -2.94
N LEU A 56 -1.86 19.12 -3.83
CA LEU A 56 -1.89 18.86 -5.26
C LEU A 56 -0.65 18.09 -5.72
N LEU A 57 0.55 18.49 -5.28
CA LEU A 57 1.78 17.77 -5.59
C LEU A 57 1.83 16.35 -5.00
N LEU A 58 1.29 16.16 -3.78
CA LEU A 58 1.17 14.82 -3.19
C LEU A 58 0.18 13.92 -3.94
N SER A 59 -0.87 14.50 -4.52
CA SER A 59 -1.81 13.75 -5.36
C SER A 59 -1.16 13.29 -6.65
N GLU A 60 -0.43 14.19 -7.31
CA GLU A 60 0.33 13.88 -8.53
C GLU A 60 1.43 12.83 -8.28
N ASP A 61 2.17 12.96 -7.17
CA ASP A 61 3.17 11.97 -6.76
C ASP A 61 2.52 10.59 -6.51
N ALA A 62 1.37 10.56 -5.85
CA ALA A 62 0.63 9.32 -5.62
C ALA A 62 0.18 8.66 -6.94
N GLU A 63 -0.32 9.43 -7.90
CA GLU A 63 -0.69 8.93 -9.23
C GLU A 63 0.52 8.35 -9.97
N ASN A 64 1.63 9.08 -10.02
CA ASN A 64 2.87 8.63 -10.66
C ASN A 64 3.43 7.36 -10.01
N ARG A 65 3.35 7.27 -8.68
CA ARG A 65 3.75 6.07 -7.94
C ARG A 65 2.89 4.87 -8.28
N VAL A 66 1.57 5.02 -8.32
CA VAL A 66 0.65 3.92 -8.69
C VAL A 66 0.95 3.42 -10.11
N VAL A 67 1.14 4.32 -11.07
CA VAL A 67 1.50 3.94 -12.46
C VAL A 67 2.81 3.16 -12.49
N THR A 68 3.84 3.65 -11.80
CA THR A 68 5.15 3.01 -11.75
C THR A 68 5.08 1.63 -11.09
N GLU A 69 4.43 1.53 -9.94
CA GLU A 69 4.27 0.26 -9.21
C GLU A 69 3.47 -0.76 -10.03
N THR A 70 2.37 -0.34 -10.67
CA THR A 70 1.57 -1.22 -11.52
C THR A 70 2.37 -1.74 -12.72
N THR A 71 3.16 -0.88 -13.37
CA THR A 71 4.02 -1.27 -14.48
C THR A 71 5.10 -2.27 -14.04
N ASN A 72 5.70 -2.05 -12.88
CA ASN A 72 6.70 -2.96 -12.32
C ASN A 72 6.10 -4.35 -12.00
N VAL A 73 4.93 -4.38 -11.37
CA VAL A 73 4.24 -5.63 -11.03
C VAL A 73 3.81 -6.37 -12.30
N TRP A 74 3.32 -5.66 -13.31
CA TRP A 74 3.00 -6.24 -14.62
C TRP A 74 4.21 -6.86 -15.30
N SER A 75 5.33 -6.16 -15.33
CA SER A 75 6.59 -6.66 -15.90
C SER A 75 7.10 -7.90 -15.14
N LYS A 76 6.98 -7.89 -13.81
CA LYS A 76 7.31 -9.05 -12.97
C LYS A 76 6.42 -10.26 -13.27
N TYR A 77 5.12 -10.04 -13.46
CA TYR A 77 4.19 -11.11 -13.86
C TYR A 77 4.59 -11.74 -15.19
N GLN A 78 4.81 -10.93 -16.25
CA GLN A 78 5.25 -11.44 -17.55
C GLN A 78 6.59 -12.17 -17.49
N SER A 79 7.53 -11.64 -16.72
CA SER A 79 8.84 -12.29 -16.53
C SER A 79 8.70 -13.64 -15.82
N SER A 80 7.89 -13.71 -14.75
CA SER A 80 7.67 -14.96 -14.00
C SER A 80 6.96 -16.03 -14.83
N GLU A 81 6.02 -15.64 -15.71
CA GLU A 81 5.37 -16.53 -16.67
C GLU A 81 6.39 -17.13 -17.66
N SER A 82 7.25 -16.27 -18.21
CA SER A 82 8.31 -16.69 -19.14
C SER A 82 9.30 -17.65 -18.47
N VAL A 83 9.68 -17.37 -17.22
CA VAL A 83 10.57 -18.26 -16.43
C VAL A 83 9.89 -19.59 -16.14
N LEU A 84 8.59 -19.61 -15.83
CA LEU A 84 7.83 -20.83 -15.60
C LEU A 84 7.86 -21.74 -16.84
N ILE A 85 7.56 -21.19 -18.02
CA ILE A 85 7.58 -21.92 -19.30
C ILE A 85 9.00 -22.45 -19.60
N ALA A 86 10.03 -21.65 -19.39
CA ALA A 86 11.41 -22.04 -19.62
C ALA A 86 11.87 -23.18 -18.67
N THR A 87 11.52 -23.08 -17.39
CA THR A 87 11.88 -24.11 -16.39
C THR A 87 11.08 -25.40 -16.56
N GLU A 88 9.84 -25.34 -17.05
CA GLU A 88 9.07 -26.52 -17.44
C GLU A 88 9.73 -27.26 -18.60
N ALA A 89 10.15 -26.54 -19.65
CA ALA A 89 10.89 -27.11 -20.77
C ALA A 89 12.25 -27.73 -20.33
N GLN A 90 12.96 -27.03 -19.42
CA GLN A 90 14.20 -27.55 -18.84
C GLN A 90 13.97 -28.82 -18.03
N LEU A 91 12.92 -28.89 -17.23
CA LEU A 91 12.56 -30.07 -16.46
C LEU A 91 12.30 -31.26 -17.40
N LYS A 92 11.47 -31.04 -18.42
CA LYS A 92 11.17 -32.09 -19.42
C LYS A 92 12.41 -32.61 -20.16
N ALA A 93 13.32 -31.70 -20.53
CA ALA A 93 14.60 -32.08 -21.14
C ALA A 93 15.49 -32.87 -20.17
N ALA A 94 15.55 -32.49 -18.90
CA ALA A 94 16.32 -33.23 -17.89
C ALA A 94 15.72 -34.61 -17.58
N GLU A 95 14.39 -34.76 -17.63
CA GLU A 95 13.71 -36.05 -17.48
C GLU A 95 14.08 -37.00 -18.62
N ILE A 96 13.97 -36.53 -19.86
CA ILE A 96 14.33 -37.33 -21.05
C ILE A 96 15.82 -37.71 -21.02
N ALA A 97 16.69 -36.75 -20.67
CA ALA A 97 18.14 -37.03 -20.59
C ALA A 97 18.49 -38.05 -19.50
N ASN A 98 17.88 -37.92 -18.31
CA ASN A 98 18.10 -38.88 -17.22
C ASN A 98 17.57 -40.27 -17.55
N GLU A 99 16.41 -40.35 -18.19
CA GLU A 99 15.86 -41.63 -18.67
C GLU A 99 16.80 -42.29 -19.69
N GLY A 100 17.26 -41.57 -20.71
CA GLY A 100 18.18 -42.07 -21.73
C GLY A 100 19.49 -42.54 -21.12
N ILE A 101 20.13 -41.79 -20.24
CA ILE A 101 21.38 -42.16 -19.56
C ILE A 101 21.18 -43.41 -18.69
N THR A 102 20.04 -43.53 -18.01
CA THR A 102 19.73 -44.67 -17.16
C THR A 102 19.53 -45.95 -18.01
N LEU A 103 18.77 -45.85 -19.10
CA LEU A 103 18.55 -46.97 -20.02
C LEU A 103 19.85 -47.44 -20.69
N GLU A 104 20.71 -46.52 -21.11
CA GLU A 104 22.03 -46.88 -21.66
C GLU A 104 22.95 -47.56 -20.63
N TYR A 105 22.89 -47.11 -19.37
CA TYR A 105 23.63 -47.73 -18.26
C TYR A 105 23.13 -49.18 -17.99
N ASP A 106 21.81 -49.35 -17.90
CA ASP A 106 21.19 -50.64 -17.60
C ASP A 106 21.38 -51.66 -18.73
N SER A 107 21.48 -51.18 -19.97
CA SER A 107 21.78 -52.07 -21.13
C SER A 107 23.24 -52.51 -21.24
N GLY A 108 24.09 -52.13 -20.30
CA GLY A 108 25.52 -52.48 -20.30
C GLY A 108 26.36 -51.71 -21.32
N ASN A 109 25.83 -50.61 -21.84
CA ASN A 109 26.50 -49.70 -22.76
C ASN A 109 27.50 -48.81 -22.03
N THR A 110 28.30 -48.06 -22.73
CA THR A 110 29.49 -47.30 -22.34
C THR A 110 29.30 -46.24 -21.22
N ARG A 111 28.14 -46.15 -20.57
CA ARG A 111 27.85 -45.19 -19.52
C ARG A 111 28.37 -45.60 -18.15
N THR A 112 28.91 -44.65 -17.41
CA THR A 112 29.45 -44.88 -16.08
C THR A 112 28.41 -44.53 -14.99
N THR A 113 28.56 -45.14 -13.80
CA THR A 113 27.75 -44.82 -12.62
C THR A 113 27.80 -43.33 -12.27
N LEU A 114 28.95 -42.68 -12.53
CA LEU A 114 29.11 -41.23 -12.29
C LEU A 114 28.15 -40.41 -13.17
N GLU A 115 28.03 -40.78 -14.47
CA GLU A 115 27.11 -40.07 -15.38
C GLU A 115 25.64 -40.22 -14.96
N VAL A 116 25.25 -41.39 -14.45
CA VAL A 116 23.91 -41.64 -13.91
C VAL A 116 23.66 -40.73 -12.68
N ILE A 117 24.63 -40.65 -11.75
CA ILE A 117 24.51 -39.80 -10.57
C ILE A 117 24.41 -38.31 -10.97
N GLN A 118 25.26 -37.86 -11.91
CA GLN A 118 25.24 -36.50 -12.43
C GLN A 118 23.90 -36.18 -13.09
N SER A 119 23.37 -37.04 -13.91
CA SER A 119 22.08 -36.87 -14.59
C SER A 119 20.91 -36.77 -13.58
N ARG A 120 20.92 -37.59 -12.53
CA ARG A 120 19.94 -37.51 -11.44
C ARG A 120 20.04 -36.20 -10.67
N SER A 121 21.26 -35.70 -10.43
CA SER A 121 21.46 -34.38 -9.79
C SER A 121 20.90 -33.28 -10.65
N LEU A 122 21.18 -33.24 -11.95
CA LEU A 122 20.64 -32.27 -12.90
C LEU A 122 19.11 -32.32 -12.97
N LEU A 123 18.51 -33.51 -12.94
CA LEU A 123 17.06 -33.67 -12.87
C LEU A 123 16.48 -33.09 -11.58
N LEU A 124 17.13 -33.33 -10.43
CA LEU A 124 16.70 -32.78 -9.15
C LEU A 124 16.76 -31.25 -9.15
N ASP A 125 17.85 -30.69 -9.67
CA ASP A 125 18.02 -29.22 -9.79
C ASP A 125 16.94 -28.63 -10.69
N ALA A 126 16.60 -29.27 -11.82
CA ALA A 126 15.53 -28.84 -12.70
C ALA A 126 14.14 -28.88 -12.02
N ARG A 127 13.87 -29.93 -11.22
CA ARG A 127 12.63 -30.04 -10.42
C ARG A 127 12.51 -28.92 -9.38
N ILE A 128 13.61 -28.61 -8.70
CA ILE A 128 13.67 -27.52 -7.73
C ILE A 128 13.45 -26.17 -8.40
N ALA A 129 14.10 -25.94 -9.56
CA ALA A 129 13.95 -24.71 -10.34
C ALA A 129 12.50 -24.51 -10.80
N PHE A 130 11.86 -25.55 -11.31
CA PHE A 130 10.46 -25.50 -11.74
C PHE A 130 9.52 -25.23 -10.56
N ALA A 131 9.68 -25.91 -9.42
CA ALA A 131 8.86 -25.67 -8.23
C ALA A 131 8.99 -24.21 -7.72
N LYS A 132 10.21 -23.65 -7.76
CA LYS A 132 10.44 -22.24 -7.44
C LYS A 132 9.72 -21.31 -8.42
N ALA A 133 9.83 -21.57 -9.72
CA ALA A 133 9.17 -20.78 -10.75
C ALA A 133 7.63 -20.82 -10.62
N GLN A 134 7.05 -21.98 -10.30
CA GLN A 134 5.61 -22.10 -10.02
C GLN A 134 5.19 -21.22 -8.84
N ARG A 135 5.95 -21.27 -7.74
CA ARG A 135 5.69 -20.41 -6.57
C ARG A 135 5.79 -18.93 -6.95
N ASP A 136 6.84 -18.53 -7.65
CA ASP A 136 7.11 -17.12 -7.98
C ASP A 136 6.06 -16.58 -8.96
N PHE A 137 5.61 -17.39 -9.90
CA PHE A 137 4.49 -17.06 -10.80
C PHE A 137 3.18 -16.87 -10.00
N MET A 138 2.89 -17.78 -9.06
CA MET A 138 1.71 -17.66 -8.22
C MET A 138 1.73 -16.36 -7.38
N ILE A 139 2.88 -16.06 -6.77
CA ILE A 139 3.07 -14.81 -6.01
C ILE A 139 2.85 -13.59 -6.91
N SER A 140 3.43 -13.57 -8.12
CA SER A 140 3.28 -12.43 -9.05
C SER A 140 1.83 -12.22 -9.49
N LYS A 141 1.03 -13.29 -9.64
CA LYS A 141 -0.41 -13.19 -9.88
C LYS A 141 -1.14 -12.50 -8.73
N PHE A 142 -0.84 -12.86 -7.49
CA PHE A 142 -1.44 -12.23 -6.31
C PHE A 142 -1.00 -10.77 -6.14
N GLU A 143 0.28 -10.47 -6.39
CA GLU A 143 0.78 -9.10 -6.37
C GLU A 143 0.07 -8.23 -7.40
N LEU A 144 -0.15 -8.75 -8.62
CA LEU A 144 -0.89 -8.05 -9.66
C LEU A 144 -2.35 -7.82 -9.27
N ALA A 145 -3.03 -8.85 -8.75
CA ALA A 145 -4.41 -8.75 -8.29
C ALA A 145 -4.57 -7.76 -7.12
N PHE A 146 -3.58 -7.70 -6.23
CA PHE A 146 -3.53 -6.72 -5.14
C PHE A 146 -3.38 -5.30 -5.68
N GLN A 147 -2.45 -5.08 -6.62
CA GLN A 147 -2.18 -3.76 -7.19
C GLN A 147 -3.37 -3.19 -7.97
N ILE A 148 -4.15 -4.06 -8.64
CA ILE A 148 -5.38 -3.69 -9.37
C ILE A 148 -6.58 -3.56 -8.42
N GLY A 149 -6.46 -3.98 -7.15
CA GLY A 149 -7.53 -3.92 -6.16
C GLY A 149 -8.60 -5.02 -6.32
N THR A 150 -8.31 -6.08 -7.08
CA THR A 150 -9.23 -7.21 -7.31
C THR A 150 -9.02 -8.38 -6.35
N LEU A 151 -8.02 -8.29 -5.47
CA LEU A 151 -7.73 -9.33 -4.49
C LEU A 151 -8.82 -9.39 -3.44
N SER A 152 -9.62 -10.46 -3.46
CA SER A 152 -10.65 -10.77 -2.47
C SER A 152 -10.48 -12.19 -1.92
N LEU A 153 -11.05 -12.46 -0.74
CA LEU A 153 -11.04 -13.81 -0.14
C LEU A 153 -11.71 -14.86 -1.05
N SER A 154 -12.68 -14.45 -1.86
CA SER A 154 -13.33 -15.31 -2.85
C SER A 154 -12.41 -15.63 -4.03
N SER A 155 -11.58 -14.68 -4.48
CA SER A 155 -10.64 -14.91 -5.58
C SER A 155 -9.47 -15.83 -5.18
N ILE A 156 -9.08 -15.85 -3.89
CA ILE A 156 -8.06 -16.78 -3.38
C ILE A 156 -8.57 -18.24 -3.35
N LYS A 157 -9.87 -18.44 -3.15
CA LYS A 157 -10.47 -19.78 -3.04
C LYS A 157 -10.75 -20.43 -4.39
N SER A 158 -10.71 -19.66 -5.49
CA SER A 158 -10.97 -20.12 -6.86
C SER A 158 -9.70 -20.39 -7.70
N LEU A 159 -8.52 -20.22 -7.10
CA LEU A 159 -7.19 -20.50 -7.66
C LEU A 159 -6.62 -21.81 -7.11
#